data_dad6ea9d13209e6097ca6da3110ef46c
#
_entry.id   dad6ea9d13209e6097ca6da3110ef46c
#
_cell.length_a   1.000
_cell.length_b   1.000
_cell.length_c   1.000
_cell.angle_alpha   90.00
_cell.angle_beta   90.00
_cell.angle_gamma   90.00
#
_symmetry.space_group_name_H-M   'P 1'
#
loop_
_entity.id
_entity.type
_entity.pdbx_description
1 polymer ?
#
loop_
_entity_poly.entity_id
_entity_poly.type
_entity_poly.pdbx_seq_one_letter_code
_entity_poly.pdbx_strand_id
1 'polypeptide(L)'
;PYAVYKDNNSTAGNAGDDWYRVAVKETMSNTIGGTASTDINWTLYKVGLNGAIDYSGTQFKKSITTDEDEFGQDMNGDNDFSGTVSLTNRDTDSTGAILASDGAGGSLYIKDGGTTLAINDSWIEESHNWGDGSNESVAIAVRKNDNGTGGNASDDYYQVAVKQTNKWTDFQTGQQTTDQSWQIYAVYAAGGNAGDVYWDKTIWTQAIQGFETDFGQDLDGDGATGVNTSNLTTATGDTTGWLLKKDT
;
A
#
# COMPACT_ATOMS: atom_id res chain seq x y z
N PRO A 1 -1.50 -4.67 -25.35
CA PRO A 1 -2.05 -3.32 -25.18
C PRO A 1 -3.56 -3.39 -25.03
N TYR A 2 -4.12 -2.53 -24.21
CA TYR A 2 -5.56 -2.48 -23.94
C TYR A 2 -6.17 -1.18 -24.51
N ALA A 3 -5.52 -0.04 -24.25
CA ALA A 3 -5.96 1.26 -24.72
C ALA A 3 -4.78 2.16 -25.08
N VAL A 4 -5.02 3.19 -25.87
CA VAL A 4 -4.05 4.22 -26.21
C VAL A 4 -4.72 5.57 -26.34
N TYR A 5 -4.09 6.62 -25.83
CA TYR A 5 -4.46 7.98 -26.17
C TYR A 5 -3.24 8.83 -26.50
N LYS A 6 -3.46 9.96 -27.18
CA LYS A 6 -2.42 10.91 -27.52
C LYS A 6 -2.47 12.07 -26.53
N ASP A 7 -1.40 12.27 -25.79
CA ASP A 7 -1.22 13.38 -24.88
C ASP A 7 -0.53 14.54 -25.62
N ASN A 8 -1.11 15.71 -25.55
CA ASN A 8 -0.59 16.94 -26.16
C ASN A 8 0.32 17.75 -25.23
N ASN A 9 0.72 17.15 -24.10
CA ASN A 9 1.59 17.78 -23.09
C ASN A 9 1.08 19.16 -22.61
N SER A 10 -0.24 19.41 -22.65
CA SER A 10 -0.89 20.68 -22.35
C SER A 10 -0.43 21.84 -23.23
N THR A 11 0.20 21.56 -24.37
CA THR A 11 0.74 22.58 -25.33
C THR A 11 -0.01 22.54 -26.65
N ALA A 12 -1.29 22.96 -26.62
CA ALA A 12 -2.12 22.99 -27.83
C ALA A 12 -1.41 23.74 -28.97
N GLY A 13 -1.10 23.02 -30.07
CA GLY A 13 -0.45 23.57 -31.26
C GLY A 13 1.05 23.27 -31.39
N ASN A 14 1.70 22.66 -30.42
CA ASN A 14 3.07 22.16 -30.54
C ASN A 14 3.10 20.65 -30.64
N ALA A 15 2.89 20.10 -31.82
CA ALA A 15 2.89 18.64 -32.00
C ALA A 15 4.27 17.99 -31.81
N GLY A 16 5.32 18.75 -31.58
CA GLY A 16 6.68 18.22 -31.42
C GLY A 16 6.96 17.64 -30.04
N ASP A 17 6.16 17.98 -29.03
CA ASP A 17 6.28 17.48 -27.67
C ASP A 17 5.12 16.54 -27.26
N ASP A 18 4.24 16.23 -28.21
CA ASP A 18 3.20 15.22 -28.02
C ASP A 18 3.81 13.82 -27.79
N TRP A 19 3.08 12.98 -27.11
CA TRP A 19 3.43 11.58 -26.90
C TRP A 19 2.16 10.71 -26.80
N TYR A 20 2.34 9.41 -26.77
CA TYR A 20 1.25 8.47 -26.57
C TYR A 20 1.34 7.82 -25.19
N ARG A 21 0.19 7.69 -24.52
CA ARG A 21 0.05 6.80 -23.36
C ARG A 21 -0.57 5.50 -23.83
N VAL A 22 0.08 4.38 -23.53
CA VAL A 22 -0.37 3.04 -23.92
C VAL A 22 -0.61 2.24 -22.65
N ALA A 23 -1.87 1.89 -22.39
CA ALA A 23 -2.24 1.02 -21.28
C ALA A 23 -2.09 -0.44 -21.68
N VAL A 24 -1.37 -1.19 -20.85
CA VAL A 24 -1.23 -2.64 -20.95
C VAL A 24 -1.79 -3.29 -19.70
N LYS A 25 -2.80 -4.13 -19.87
CA LYS A 25 -3.34 -4.97 -18.80
C LYS A 25 -2.60 -6.29 -18.75
N GLU A 26 -2.05 -6.62 -17.63
CA GLU A 26 -1.44 -7.92 -17.34
C GLU A 26 -2.34 -8.66 -16.35
N THR A 27 -2.70 -9.88 -16.71
CA THR A 27 -3.53 -10.75 -15.86
C THR A 27 -2.72 -11.98 -15.55
N MET A 28 -2.38 -12.17 -14.30
CA MET A 28 -1.73 -13.38 -13.81
C MET A 28 -2.77 -14.23 -13.10
N SER A 29 -2.96 -15.46 -13.60
CA SER A 29 -3.87 -16.42 -12.97
C SER A 29 -3.04 -17.57 -12.42
N ASN A 30 -3.11 -17.77 -11.11
CA ASN A 30 -2.48 -18.88 -10.42
C ASN A 30 -3.56 -19.81 -9.87
N THR A 31 -3.34 -21.12 -10.01
CA THR A 31 -4.17 -22.13 -9.35
C THR A 31 -3.27 -22.96 -8.47
N ILE A 32 -3.37 -22.80 -7.17
CA ILE A 32 -2.57 -23.52 -6.19
C ILE A 32 -3.52 -24.21 -5.23
N GLY A 33 -3.35 -25.52 -5.04
CA GLY A 33 -4.19 -26.32 -4.15
C GLY A 33 -5.70 -26.33 -4.54
N GLY A 34 -6.00 -26.08 -5.82
CA GLY A 34 -7.39 -26.02 -6.31
C GLY A 34 -8.09 -24.66 -6.14
N THR A 35 -7.45 -23.68 -5.54
CA THR A 35 -7.94 -22.30 -5.45
C THR A 35 -7.33 -21.46 -6.56
N ALA A 36 -8.18 -20.88 -7.42
CA ALA A 36 -7.75 -19.95 -8.46
C ALA A 36 -7.67 -18.54 -7.87
N SER A 37 -6.54 -17.88 -8.06
CA SER A 37 -6.37 -16.44 -7.85
C SER A 37 -6.04 -15.75 -9.15
N THR A 38 -6.58 -14.54 -9.32
CA THR A 38 -6.29 -13.71 -10.50
C THR A 38 -5.77 -12.37 -9.99
N ASP A 39 -4.60 -12.02 -10.42
CA ASP A 39 -3.97 -10.73 -10.15
C ASP A 39 -3.96 -9.89 -11.42
N ILE A 40 -4.35 -8.63 -11.32
CA ILE A 40 -4.42 -7.69 -12.43
C ILE A 40 -3.46 -6.54 -12.14
N ASN A 41 -2.54 -6.31 -13.08
CA ASN A 41 -1.63 -5.19 -13.06
C ASN A 41 -1.78 -4.37 -14.35
N TRP A 42 -1.52 -3.09 -14.24
CA TRP A 42 -1.53 -2.17 -15.36
C TRP A 42 -0.17 -1.51 -15.52
N THR A 43 0.30 -1.43 -16.76
CA THR A 43 1.47 -0.65 -17.12
C THR A 43 1.05 0.46 -18.09
N LEU A 44 1.27 1.70 -17.73
CA LEU A 44 1.03 2.87 -18.57
C LEU A 44 2.36 3.31 -19.19
N TYR A 45 2.63 2.87 -20.41
CA TYR A 45 3.83 3.27 -21.13
C TYR A 45 3.71 4.66 -21.70
N LYS A 46 4.75 5.48 -21.50
CA LYS A 46 4.93 6.71 -22.26
C LYS A 46 5.71 6.39 -23.53
N VAL A 47 5.13 6.70 -24.69
CA VAL A 47 5.69 6.37 -25.99
C VAL A 47 5.82 7.64 -26.82
N GLY A 48 7.04 7.99 -27.21
CA GLY A 48 7.30 9.14 -28.06
C GLY A 48 6.69 8.97 -29.46
N LEU A 49 6.56 10.08 -30.21
CA LEU A 49 6.04 10.06 -31.59
C LEU A 49 6.89 9.22 -32.56
N ASN A 50 8.13 8.94 -32.22
CA ASN A 50 9.02 8.04 -32.94
C ASN A 50 8.83 6.55 -32.59
N GLY A 51 7.87 6.23 -31.71
CA GLY A 51 7.62 4.87 -31.24
C GLY A 51 8.55 4.39 -30.13
N ALA A 52 9.48 5.21 -29.65
CA ALA A 52 10.36 4.83 -28.55
C ALA A 52 9.64 4.92 -27.20
N ILE A 53 9.85 3.93 -26.33
CA ILE A 53 9.31 3.95 -24.96
C ILE A 53 10.22 4.82 -24.08
N ASP A 54 9.60 5.77 -23.38
CA ASP A 54 10.23 6.53 -22.32
C ASP A 54 9.94 5.84 -20.97
N TYR A 55 10.87 5.04 -20.52
CA TYR A 55 10.73 4.28 -19.26
C TYR A 55 10.68 5.18 -18.04
N SER A 56 11.23 6.40 -18.09
CA SER A 56 11.16 7.34 -16.96
C SER A 56 9.76 7.90 -16.74
N GLY A 57 8.91 7.88 -17.77
CA GLY A 57 7.51 8.26 -17.71
C GLY A 57 6.53 7.09 -17.66
N THR A 58 7.04 5.84 -17.56
CA THR A 58 6.20 4.64 -17.45
C THR A 58 5.74 4.47 -16.01
N GLN A 59 4.47 4.12 -15.83
CA GLN A 59 3.85 3.93 -14.51
C GLN A 59 3.34 2.49 -14.38
N PHE A 60 3.51 1.92 -13.18
CA PHE A 60 2.97 0.62 -12.82
C PHE A 60 1.84 0.83 -11.80
N LYS A 61 0.67 0.25 -12.05
CA LYS A 61 -0.52 0.46 -11.23
C LYS A 61 -1.30 -0.83 -10.99
N LYS A 62 -1.92 -0.95 -9.83
CA LYS A 62 -2.90 -2.01 -9.53
C LYS A 62 -4.29 -1.64 -10.05
N SER A 63 -4.66 -0.36 -10.02
CA SER A 63 -5.91 0.15 -10.56
C SER A 63 -5.66 1.13 -11.70
N ILE A 64 -6.56 1.14 -12.67
CA ILE A 64 -6.57 2.05 -13.80
C ILE A 64 -7.65 3.13 -13.66
N THR A 65 -8.52 3.03 -12.66
CA THR A 65 -9.73 3.85 -12.51
C THR A 65 -9.45 5.36 -12.63
N THR A 66 -8.36 5.85 -12.01
CA THR A 66 -8.03 7.28 -12.07
C THR A 66 -7.54 7.78 -13.42
N ASP A 67 -7.25 6.86 -14.35
CA ASP A 67 -6.72 7.19 -15.68
C ASP A 67 -7.77 6.98 -16.78
N GLU A 68 -8.93 6.38 -16.47
CA GLU A 68 -9.96 6.02 -17.45
C GLU A 68 -10.56 7.23 -18.16
N ASP A 69 -10.69 8.36 -17.47
CA ASP A 69 -11.16 9.61 -18.05
C ASP A 69 -10.21 10.11 -19.15
N GLU A 70 -8.90 9.95 -18.99
CA GLU A 70 -7.91 10.33 -20.01
C GLU A 70 -8.01 9.43 -21.25
N PHE A 71 -8.31 8.13 -21.06
CA PHE A 71 -8.51 7.19 -22.17
C PHE A 71 -9.93 7.26 -22.76
N GLY A 72 -10.88 7.85 -22.04
CA GLY A 72 -12.30 7.90 -22.42
C GLY A 72 -12.95 6.53 -22.54
N GLN A 73 -12.50 5.55 -21.76
CA GLN A 73 -12.96 4.15 -21.80
C GLN A 73 -13.02 3.57 -20.38
N ASP A 74 -14.06 2.79 -20.13
CA ASP A 74 -14.15 1.87 -18.99
C ASP A 74 -13.16 0.71 -19.22
N MET A 75 -12.01 0.75 -18.56
CA MET A 75 -10.96 -0.25 -18.74
C MET A 75 -10.96 -1.32 -17.64
N ASN A 76 -11.52 -1.00 -16.48
CA ASN A 76 -11.62 -1.92 -15.35
C ASN A 76 -12.92 -2.74 -15.36
N GLY A 77 -13.95 -2.29 -16.05
CA GLY A 77 -15.24 -2.96 -16.23
C GLY A 77 -16.28 -2.63 -15.15
N ASP A 78 -16.13 -1.49 -14.47
CA ASP A 78 -17.06 -1.05 -13.43
C ASP A 78 -18.25 -0.20 -13.97
N ASN A 79 -18.26 0.05 -15.28
CA ASN A 79 -19.21 0.88 -16.04
C ASN A 79 -19.12 2.38 -15.74
N ASP A 80 -17.99 2.84 -15.18
CA ASP A 80 -17.65 4.24 -15.01
C ASP A 80 -16.30 4.53 -15.66
N PHE A 81 -16.19 5.60 -16.40
CA PHE A 81 -14.94 6.07 -17.00
C PHE A 81 -14.64 7.52 -16.57
N SER A 82 -15.31 8.00 -15.52
CA SER A 82 -15.14 9.38 -15.04
C SER A 82 -13.88 9.57 -14.18
N GLY A 83 -13.12 8.52 -13.93
CA GLY A 83 -12.00 8.54 -12.99
C GLY A 83 -12.45 8.63 -11.52
N THR A 84 -13.75 8.52 -11.25
CA THR A 84 -14.29 8.57 -9.90
C THR A 84 -14.12 7.23 -9.21
N VAL A 85 -13.36 7.19 -8.13
CA VAL A 85 -13.14 5.98 -7.35
C VAL A 85 -14.14 5.91 -6.19
N SER A 86 -14.91 4.83 -6.13
CA SER A 86 -15.75 4.55 -4.96
C SER A 86 -14.90 3.95 -3.85
N LEU A 87 -14.57 4.76 -2.84
CA LEU A 87 -13.66 4.37 -1.77
C LEU A 87 -14.39 3.92 -0.52
N THR A 88 -13.96 2.78 0.01
CA THR A 88 -14.33 2.30 1.34
C THR A 88 -13.23 2.66 2.34
N ASN A 89 -13.58 3.41 3.38
CA ASN A 89 -12.64 3.75 4.43
C ASN A 89 -12.31 2.51 5.25
N ARG A 90 -11.02 2.29 5.53
CA ARG A 90 -10.51 1.20 6.37
C ARG A 90 -10.07 1.71 7.72
N ASP A 91 -9.44 2.87 7.77
CA ASP A 91 -8.90 3.48 8.97
C ASP A 91 -8.94 5.00 8.88
N THR A 92 -8.90 5.67 10.04
CA THR A 92 -8.82 7.14 10.16
C THR A 92 -7.91 7.48 11.33
N ASP A 93 -6.84 8.22 11.06
CA ASP A 93 -5.92 8.66 12.12
C ASP A 93 -6.48 9.84 12.93
N SER A 94 -5.77 10.20 14.00
CA SER A 94 -6.15 11.30 14.88
C SER A 94 -6.06 12.69 14.21
N THR A 95 -5.35 12.82 13.09
CA THR A 95 -5.23 14.07 12.30
C THR A 95 -6.30 14.18 11.22
N GLY A 96 -7.05 13.11 10.97
CA GLY A 96 -8.11 13.02 9.98
C GLY A 96 -7.66 12.43 8.65
N ALA A 97 -6.42 11.95 8.53
CA ALA A 97 -6.01 11.16 7.37
C ALA A 97 -6.73 9.80 7.38
N ILE A 98 -7.22 9.37 6.23
CA ILE A 98 -8.03 8.16 6.08
C ILE A 98 -7.35 7.21 5.12
N LEU A 99 -7.10 5.98 5.56
CA LEU A 99 -6.77 4.87 4.69
C LEU A 99 -8.06 4.34 4.06
N ALA A 100 -8.08 4.22 2.76
CA ALA A 100 -9.23 3.72 2.02
C ALA A 100 -8.80 2.76 0.92
N SER A 101 -9.72 1.94 0.45
CA SER A 101 -9.50 1.08 -0.72
C SER A 101 -10.65 1.19 -1.71
N ASP A 102 -10.35 0.99 -3.00
CA ASP A 102 -11.38 0.73 -3.97
C ASP A 102 -11.91 -0.72 -3.84
N GLY A 103 -13.18 -0.92 -4.17
CA GLY A 103 -13.80 -2.24 -4.11
C GLY A 103 -13.43 -3.14 -5.30
N ALA A 104 -12.83 -2.59 -6.36
CA ALA A 104 -12.69 -3.25 -7.66
C ALA A 104 -11.30 -3.86 -7.90
N GLY A 105 -10.26 -3.37 -7.25
CA GLY A 105 -8.90 -3.83 -7.52
C GLY A 105 -8.00 -3.93 -6.29
N GLY A 106 -8.52 -3.57 -5.11
CA GLY A 106 -7.73 -3.56 -3.88
C GLY A 106 -6.67 -2.46 -3.85
N SER A 107 -6.76 -1.45 -4.71
CA SER A 107 -5.86 -0.30 -4.64
C SER A 107 -6.12 0.50 -3.38
N LEU A 108 -5.02 0.97 -2.80
CA LEU A 108 -5.04 1.76 -1.57
C LEU A 108 -4.97 3.26 -1.86
N TYR A 109 -5.67 4.00 -1.06
CA TYR A 109 -5.72 5.46 -1.14
C TYR A 109 -5.58 6.08 0.25
N ILE A 110 -5.00 7.27 0.29
CA ILE A 110 -4.98 8.12 1.48
C ILE A 110 -5.81 9.37 1.17
N LYS A 111 -6.80 9.66 2.03
CA LYS A 111 -7.62 10.86 1.95
C LYS A 111 -7.21 11.80 3.08
N ASP A 112 -6.84 13.03 2.76
CA ASP A 112 -6.46 14.04 3.75
C ASP A 112 -6.88 15.43 3.27
N GLY A 113 -7.67 16.16 4.09
CA GLY A 113 -8.06 17.54 3.83
C GLY A 113 -8.75 17.79 2.49
N GLY A 114 -9.48 16.82 1.94
CA GLY A 114 -10.14 16.89 0.62
C GLY A 114 -9.26 16.43 -0.55
N THR A 115 -8.02 16.04 -0.30
CA THR A 115 -7.14 15.40 -1.29
C THR A 115 -7.28 13.89 -1.20
N THR A 116 -7.33 13.22 -2.34
CA THR A 116 -7.25 11.76 -2.44
C THR A 116 -5.96 11.41 -3.17
N LEU A 117 -5.11 10.62 -2.53
CA LEU A 117 -3.81 10.21 -3.01
C LEU A 117 -3.81 8.69 -3.22
N ALA A 118 -3.63 8.23 -4.44
CA ALA A 118 -3.43 6.81 -4.70
C ALA A 118 -2.04 6.38 -4.20
N ILE A 119 -1.96 5.20 -3.61
CA ILE A 119 -0.68 4.60 -3.26
C ILE A 119 -0.21 3.78 -4.47
N ASN A 120 0.92 4.21 -5.06
CA ASN A 120 1.40 3.70 -6.35
C ASN A 120 2.25 2.42 -6.23
N ASP A 121 2.18 1.71 -5.10
CA ASP A 121 2.93 0.47 -4.89
C ASP A 121 1.99 -0.73 -4.78
N SER A 122 2.16 -1.66 -5.71
CA SER A 122 1.36 -2.87 -5.79
C SER A 122 1.72 -3.93 -4.76
N TRP A 123 2.84 -3.77 -4.04
CA TRP A 123 3.37 -4.77 -3.11
C TRP A 123 2.90 -4.57 -1.68
N ILE A 124 2.20 -3.46 -1.38
CA ILE A 124 1.72 -3.16 -0.03
C ILE A 124 0.69 -4.20 0.44
N GLU A 125 -0.24 -4.61 -0.44
CA GLU A 125 -1.17 -5.68 -0.17
C GLU A 125 -1.00 -6.83 -1.14
N GLU A 126 -0.79 -8.03 -0.61
CA GLU A 126 -0.60 -9.24 -1.38
C GLU A 126 -1.27 -10.42 -0.67
N SER A 127 -1.72 -11.38 -1.45
CA SER A 127 -2.19 -12.65 -0.95
C SER A 127 -1.69 -13.77 -1.86
N HIS A 128 -0.87 -14.64 -1.31
CA HIS A 128 -0.34 -15.82 -1.99
C HIS A 128 -0.70 -17.07 -1.21
N ASN A 129 -1.15 -18.10 -1.93
CA ASN A 129 -1.43 -19.41 -1.36
C ASN A 129 -0.69 -20.48 -2.19
N TRP A 130 0.14 -21.29 -1.57
CA TRP A 130 0.97 -22.32 -2.21
C TRP A 130 0.77 -23.71 -1.58
N GLY A 131 -0.46 -24.08 -1.31
CA GLY A 131 -0.82 -25.45 -0.96
C GLY A 131 -0.53 -25.87 0.47
N ASP A 132 0.71 -25.75 0.95
CA ASP A 132 1.16 -26.03 2.31
C ASP A 132 1.34 -24.76 3.16
N GLY A 133 1.12 -23.58 2.56
CA GLY A 133 1.25 -22.31 3.23
C GLY A 133 0.54 -21.16 2.52
N SER A 134 0.51 -20.02 3.18
CA SER A 134 0.01 -18.76 2.63
C SER A 134 0.77 -17.57 3.20
N ASN A 135 0.85 -16.52 2.41
CA ASN A 135 1.25 -15.18 2.84
C ASN A 135 0.11 -14.22 2.56
N GLU A 136 -0.20 -13.37 3.50
CA GLU A 136 -1.19 -12.32 3.36
C GLU A 136 -0.63 -11.02 3.96
N SER A 137 -0.67 -9.94 3.18
CA SER A 137 -0.31 -8.59 3.60
C SER A 137 -1.55 -7.71 3.53
N VAL A 138 -1.90 -7.07 4.63
CA VAL A 138 -3.11 -6.23 4.74
C VAL A 138 -2.74 -4.89 5.37
N ALA A 139 -3.05 -3.79 4.70
CA ALA A 139 -2.93 -2.45 5.25
C ALA A 139 -4.04 -2.20 6.26
N ILE A 140 -3.66 -1.88 7.50
CA ILE A 140 -4.59 -1.82 8.64
C ILE A 140 -4.73 -0.43 9.23
N ALA A 141 -3.74 0.44 9.08
CA ALA A 141 -3.79 1.79 9.64
C ALA A 141 -2.98 2.78 8.82
N VAL A 142 -3.32 4.06 8.96
CA VAL A 142 -2.58 5.18 8.40
C VAL A 142 -2.31 6.23 9.47
N ARG A 143 -1.22 6.96 9.35
CA ARG A 143 -0.99 8.23 10.06
C ARG A 143 -0.22 9.21 9.19
N LYS A 144 -0.45 10.50 9.42
CA LYS A 144 0.40 11.56 8.86
C LYS A 144 1.61 11.79 9.75
N ASN A 145 2.78 11.96 9.15
CA ASN A 145 4.03 12.27 9.82
C ASN A 145 4.61 13.56 9.25
N ASP A 146 4.77 14.57 10.09
CA ASP A 146 5.30 15.89 9.75
C ASP A 146 6.84 15.95 9.70
N ASN A 147 7.49 14.79 9.77
CA ASN A 147 8.94 14.65 9.79
C ASN A 147 9.64 15.48 10.90
N GLY A 148 8.90 15.89 11.93
CA GLY A 148 9.39 16.74 13.03
C GLY A 148 9.67 18.19 12.63
N THR A 149 9.23 18.64 11.46
CA THR A 149 9.53 19.98 10.92
C THR A 149 8.41 20.99 11.07
N GLY A 150 7.33 20.66 11.76
CA GLY A 150 6.15 21.47 12.05
C GLY A 150 5.93 22.70 11.17
N GLY A 151 5.17 22.55 10.09
CA GLY A 151 4.83 23.64 9.17
C GLY A 151 5.49 23.58 7.78
N ASN A 152 6.37 22.64 7.50
CA ASN A 152 6.88 22.38 6.17
C ASN A 152 6.19 21.16 5.54
N ALA A 153 5.06 21.36 4.91
CA ALA A 153 4.29 20.27 4.28
C ALA A 153 5.00 19.57 3.10
N SER A 154 6.15 20.09 2.65
CA SER A 154 6.86 19.51 1.50
C SER A 154 7.68 18.26 1.85
N ASP A 155 7.95 18.04 3.12
CA ASP A 155 8.68 16.87 3.64
C ASP A 155 7.79 15.95 4.51
N ASP A 156 6.49 16.26 4.59
CA ASP A 156 5.51 15.38 5.19
C ASP A 156 5.41 14.07 4.40
N TYR A 157 5.10 13.01 5.11
CA TYR A 157 4.80 11.71 4.51
C TYR A 157 3.72 11.01 5.32
N TYR A 158 3.05 10.06 4.70
CA TYR A 158 2.15 9.17 5.42
C TYR A 158 2.89 7.90 5.82
N GLN A 159 2.51 7.33 6.94
CA GLN A 159 2.90 5.99 7.33
C GLN A 159 1.68 5.09 7.25
N VAL A 160 1.84 3.96 6.57
CA VAL A 160 0.81 2.93 6.42
C VAL A 160 1.30 1.67 7.10
N ALA A 161 0.60 1.25 8.14
CA ALA A 161 0.90 0.00 8.83
C ALA A 161 0.28 -1.18 8.07
N VAL A 162 1.12 -2.12 7.69
CA VAL A 162 0.74 -3.34 6.98
C VAL A 162 1.08 -4.54 7.84
N LYS A 163 0.07 -5.34 8.13
CA LYS A 163 0.22 -6.61 8.84
C LYS A 163 0.48 -7.72 7.83
N GLN A 164 1.56 -8.44 8.02
CA GLN A 164 1.90 -9.62 7.24
C GLN A 164 1.62 -10.87 8.08
N THR A 165 0.92 -11.82 7.50
CA THR A 165 0.60 -13.09 8.13
C THR A 165 1.12 -14.23 7.25
N ASN A 166 2.09 -14.97 7.75
CA ASN A 166 2.63 -16.14 7.09
C ASN A 166 2.10 -17.38 7.78
N LYS A 167 1.57 -18.31 7.01
CA LYS A 167 1.13 -19.62 7.49
C LYS A 167 1.84 -20.69 6.71
N TRP A 168 2.33 -21.72 7.42
CA TRP A 168 2.91 -22.87 6.77
C TRP A 168 2.58 -24.14 7.58
N THR A 169 2.48 -25.25 6.87
CA THR A 169 2.26 -26.55 7.46
C THR A 169 3.57 -27.33 7.44
N ASP A 170 4.03 -27.74 8.62
CA ASP A 170 5.16 -28.65 8.73
C ASP A 170 4.80 -29.99 8.08
N PHE A 171 5.51 -30.36 7.01
CA PHE A 171 5.19 -31.55 6.22
C PHE A 171 5.50 -32.87 6.97
N GLN A 172 6.30 -32.83 8.04
CA GLN A 172 6.63 -34.02 8.83
C GLN A 172 5.59 -34.27 9.93
N THR A 173 5.11 -33.20 10.55
CA THR A 173 4.19 -33.26 11.68
C THR A 173 2.75 -32.98 11.31
N GLY A 174 2.51 -32.35 10.18
CA GLY A 174 1.20 -31.80 9.77
C GLY A 174 0.75 -30.60 10.62
N GLN A 175 1.60 -30.08 11.48
CA GLN A 175 1.28 -28.95 12.34
C GLN A 175 1.36 -27.63 11.56
N GLN A 176 0.30 -26.82 11.67
CA GLN A 176 0.30 -25.48 11.08
C GLN A 176 0.94 -24.48 12.05
N THR A 177 1.84 -23.67 11.53
CA THR A 177 2.46 -22.54 12.22
C THR A 177 1.99 -21.24 11.57
N THR A 178 1.76 -20.22 12.39
CA THR A 178 1.43 -18.86 11.93
C THR A 178 2.46 -17.91 12.52
N ASP A 179 3.04 -17.10 11.65
CA ASP A 179 3.96 -16.02 12.02
C ASP A 179 3.38 -14.68 11.58
N GLN A 180 3.57 -13.64 12.39
CA GLN A 180 3.11 -12.29 12.10
C GLN A 180 4.27 -11.32 12.17
N SER A 181 4.29 -10.40 11.22
CA SER A 181 5.22 -9.30 11.18
C SER A 181 4.52 -8.07 10.62
N TRP A 182 5.13 -6.92 10.74
CA TRP A 182 4.57 -5.66 10.27
C TRP A 182 5.58 -4.90 9.44
N GLN A 183 5.06 -4.20 8.46
CA GLN A 183 5.81 -3.24 7.68
C GLN A 183 5.13 -1.88 7.78
N ILE A 184 5.89 -0.85 8.15
CA ILE A 184 5.42 0.52 8.19
C ILE A 184 5.94 1.20 6.92
N TYR A 185 5.10 1.25 5.90
CA TYR A 185 5.44 1.93 4.66
C TYR A 185 5.36 3.44 4.85
N ALA A 186 6.40 4.14 4.45
CA ALA A 186 6.33 5.58 4.28
C ALA A 186 5.89 5.90 2.85
N VAL A 187 4.94 6.82 2.68
CA VAL A 187 4.38 7.23 1.39
C VAL A 187 4.50 8.74 1.26
N TYR A 188 5.09 9.22 0.17
CA TYR A 188 5.23 10.65 -0.07
C TYR A 188 3.87 11.35 -0.10
N ALA A 189 3.72 12.41 0.71
CA ALA A 189 2.46 13.16 0.80
C ALA A 189 2.30 14.18 -0.33
N ALA A 190 3.40 14.65 -0.93
CA ALA A 190 3.38 15.72 -1.90
C ALA A 190 4.53 15.64 -2.92
N GLY A 191 4.49 16.52 -3.91
CA GLY A 191 5.54 16.63 -4.95
C GLY A 191 5.35 15.63 -6.09
N GLY A 192 6.36 15.51 -6.94
CA GLY A 192 6.32 14.63 -8.12
C GLY A 192 6.26 13.13 -7.81
N ASN A 193 6.58 12.75 -6.57
CA ASN A 193 6.54 11.36 -6.10
C ASN A 193 5.34 11.10 -5.17
N ALA A 194 4.36 12.01 -5.12
CA ALA A 194 3.20 11.84 -4.26
C ALA A 194 2.51 10.49 -4.53
N GLY A 195 2.29 9.71 -3.48
CA GLY A 195 1.75 8.35 -3.57
C GLY A 195 2.78 7.24 -3.70
N ASP A 196 4.02 7.55 -4.06
CA ASP A 196 5.08 6.54 -4.15
C ASP A 196 5.60 6.16 -2.76
N VAL A 197 6.09 4.94 -2.62
CA VAL A 197 6.71 4.47 -1.38
C VAL A 197 8.09 5.13 -1.19
N TYR A 198 8.29 5.69 0.00
CA TYR A 198 9.56 6.24 0.45
C TYR A 198 10.38 5.15 1.15
N TRP A 199 11.09 4.35 0.37
CA TRP A 199 11.76 3.15 0.83
C TRP A 199 12.77 3.39 1.96
N ASP A 200 13.51 4.51 1.92
CA ASP A 200 14.50 4.84 2.95
C ASP A 200 13.90 5.07 4.36
N LYS A 201 12.59 5.33 4.42
CA LYS A 201 11.84 5.52 5.67
C LYS A 201 10.87 4.38 5.97
N THR A 202 10.81 3.38 5.12
CA THR A 202 10.01 2.18 5.36
C THR A 202 10.68 1.30 6.40
N ILE A 203 9.92 0.82 7.38
CA ILE A 203 10.42 0.06 8.53
C ILE A 203 9.80 -1.32 8.52
N TRP A 204 10.61 -2.33 8.72
CA TRP A 204 10.17 -3.70 8.95
C TRP A 204 10.35 -4.08 10.42
N THR A 205 9.33 -4.67 11.05
CA THR A 205 9.38 -5.02 12.47
C THR A 205 8.57 -6.27 12.77
N GLN A 206 9.00 -7.03 13.77
CA GLN A 206 8.21 -8.10 14.40
C GLN A 206 7.49 -7.63 15.66
N ALA A 207 7.76 -6.39 16.12
CA ALA A 207 7.19 -5.81 17.32
C ALA A 207 6.54 -4.47 16.97
N ILE A 208 5.23 -4.48 16.73
CA ILE A 208 4.48 -3.29 16.33
C ILE A 208 4.16 -2.36 17.51
N GLN A 209 4.22 -2.85 18.74
CA GLN A 209 3.83 -2.14 19.96
C GLN A 209 4.54 -0.78 20.11
N GLY A 210 5.79 -0.67 19.61
CA GLY A 210 6.54 0.58 19.61
C GLY A 210 5.92 1.67 18.73
N PHE A 211 5.10 1.30 17.75
CA PHE A 211 4.45 2.20 16.80
C PHE A 211 2.99 2.48 17.13
N GLU A 212 2.33 1.65 17.91
CA GLU A 212 0.90 1.77 18.22
C GLU A 212 0.56 3.11 18.88
N THR A 213 1.42 3.60 19.77
CA THR A 213 1.26 4.92 20.37
C THR A 213 1.26 6.02 19.31
N ASP A 214 2.08 5.87 18.29
CA ASP A 214 2.19 6.81 17.18
C ASP A 214 0.97 6.79 16.27
N PHE A 215 0.39 5.60 16.03
CA PHE A 215 -0.85 5.42 15.28
C PHE A 215 -2.10 5.69 16.15
N GLY A 216 -1.96 5.68 17.49
CA GLY A 216 -3.07 5.84 18.41
C GLY A 216 -4.04 4.65 18.44
N GLN A 217 -3.56 3.45 18.03
CA GLN A 217 -4.38 2.25 17.83
C GLN A 217 -3.65 0.99 18.32
N ASP A 218 -4.44 0.01 18.75
CA ASP A 218 -4.00 -1.37 19.01
C ASP A 218 -3.89 -2.11 17.66
N LEU A 219 -2.68 -2.24 17.13
CA LEU A 219 -2.42 -2.80 15.80
C LEU A 219 -2.17 -4.31 15.82
N ASP A 220 -1.77 -4.87 16.95
CA ASP A 220 -1.55 -6.31 17.10
C ASP A 220 -2.76 -7.05 17.69
N GLY A 221 -3.70 -6.31 18.29
CA GLY A 221 -4.94 -6.84 18.86
C GLY A 221 -4.78 -7.38 20.27
N ASP A 222 -3.75 -6.95 21.02
CA ASP A 222 -3.49 -7.40 22.39
C ASP A 222 -4.33 -6.67 23.44
N GLY A 223 -5.11 -5.67 23.05
CA GLY A 223 -6.01 -4.88 23.87
C GLY A 223 -5.36 -3.66 24.51
N ALA A 224 -4.14 -3.29 24.10
CA ALA A 224 -3.44 -2.10 24.54
C ALA A 224 -2.93 -1.29 23.35
N THR A 225 -2.79 0.02 23.52
CA THR A 225 -2.04 0.86 22.57
C THR A 225 -0.63 1.02 23.12
N GLY A 226 0.35 0.39 22.47
CA GLY A 226 1.72 0.28 22.96
C GLY A 226 1.96 -1.03 23.72
N VAL A 227 3.07 -1.12 24.44
CA VAL A 227 3.44 -2.35 25.14
C VAL A 227 2.43 -2.73 26.21
N ASN A 228 1.75 -3.88 26.05
CA ASN A 228 0.82 -4.40 27.04
C ASN A 228 1.58 -4.92 28.27
N THR A 229 1.69 -4.07 29.28
CA THR A 229 2.42 -4.43 30.50
C THR A 229 1.64 -5.35 31.43
N SER A 230 0.34 -5.56 31.22
CA SER A 230 -0.50 -6.42 32.05
C SER A 230 -0.11 -7.89 31.95
N ASN A 231 0.44 -8.31 30.80
CA ASN A 231 0.88 -9.67 30.51
C ASN A 231 2.37 -9.89 30.80
N LEU A 232 3.11 -8.85 31.21
CA LEU A 232 4.53 -8.98 31.47
C LEU A 232 4.81 -9.67 32.83
N THR A 233 5.55 -10.74 32.79
CA THR A 233 6.05 -11.40 34.00
C THR A 233 7.48 -10.98 34.30
N THR A 234 7.82 -10.85 35.60
CA THR A 234 9.18 -10.58 36.01
C THR A 234 10.05 -11.79 35.72
N ALA A 235 10.99 -11.65 34.77
CA ALA A 235 11.94 -12.69 34.44
C ALA A 235 13.15 -12.68 35.38
N THR A 236 13.65 -11.50 35.74
CA THR A 236 14.73 -11.30 36.69
C THR A 236 14.72 -9.88 37.21
N GLY A 237 15.31 -9.67 38.37
CA GLY A 237 15.52 -8.35 38.96
C GLY A 237 16.97 -8.25 39.48
N ASP A 238 17.48 -7.03 39.53
CA ASP A 238 18.78 -6.75 40.15
C ASP A 238 18.62 -6.10 41.52
N THR A 239 19.74 -5.90 42.19
CA THR A 239 19.79 -5.28 43.52
C THR A 239 19.54 -3.78 43.51
N THR A 240 19.50 -3.14 42.32
CA THR A 240 19.25 -1.71 42.15
C THR A 240 17.75 -1.42 41.91
N GLY A 241 16.90 -2.47 41.82
CA GLY A 241 15.48 -2.36 41.62
C GLY A 241 15.03 -2.36 40.14
N TRP A 242 15.94 -2.55 39.20
CA TRP A 242 15.60 -2.77 37.81
C TRP A 242 15.02 -4.18 37.61
N LEU A 243 13.93 -4.26 36.90
CA LEU A 243 13.25 -5.53 36.61
C LEU A 243 13.28 -5.79 35.12
N LEU A 244 13.82 -6.95 34.73
CA LEU A 244 13.60 -7.49 33.39
C LEU A 244 12.23 -8.16 33.38
N LYS A 245 11.36 -7.71 32.50
CA LYS A 245 10.03 -8.33 32.25
C LYS A 245 10.03 -8.95 30.87
N LYS A 246 9.32 -10.06 30.72
CA LYS A 246 9.09 -10.69 29.43
C LYS A 246 7.60 -10.92 29.24
N ASP A 247 7.20 -10.88 27.99
CA ASP A 247 5.90 -11.31 27.55
C ASP A 247 5.73 -12.83 27.74
N THR A 248 4.52 -13.27 28.04
CA THR A 248 4.20 -14.67 28.37
C THR A 248 3.46 -15.35 27.26
#